data_5e3c229f8941fb0c1d05ba94d1d44880
#
_entry.id   5e3c229f8941fb0c1d05ba94d1d44880
#
_cell.length_a   1.000
_cell.length_b   1.000
_cell.length_c   1.000
_cell.angle_alpha   90.00
_cell.angle_beta   90.00
_cell.angle_gamma   90.00
#
_symmetry.space_group_name_H-M   'P 1'
#
loop_
_entity.id
_entity.type
_entity.pdbx_description
1 polymer ?
#
loop_
_entity_poly.entity_id
_entity_poly.type
_entity_poly.pdbx_seq_one_letter_code
_entity_poly.pdbx_strand_id
1 'polypeptide(L)' 'MDQTDKRILQVLQVDGKLQNNELAQRIGLSASPCLRRVKQLEEDGIIRAYVALVDP' A
#
# COMPACT_ATOMS: atom_id res chain seq x y z
N MET A 1 -2.46 8.96 -10.33
CA MET A 1 -2.85 7.88 -9.41
C MET A 1 -4.12 7.22 -9.92
N ASP A 2 -4.06 5.93 -10.16
CA ASP A 2 -5.20 5.23 -10.74
C ASP A 2 -6.07 4.59 -9.65
N GLN A 3 -7.09 3.86 -10.08
CA GLN A 3 -8.05 3.23 -9.17
C GLN A 3 -7.38 2.26 -8.21
N THR A 4 -6.41 1.49 -8.71
CA THR A 4 -5.69 0.52 -7.89
C THR A 4 -4.92 1.20 -6.78
N ASP A 5 -4.23 2.29 -7.10
CA ASP A 5 -3.48 3.03 -6.09
C ASP A 5 -4.41 3.58 -5.00
N LYS A 6 -5.57 4.08 -5.40
CA LYS A 6 -6.54 4.58 -4.44
C LYS A 6 -7.02 3.49 -3.51
N ARG A 7 -7.24 2.28 -4.02
CA ARG A 7 -7.66 1.16 -3.20
C ARG A 7 -6.57 0.76 -2.20
N ILE A 8 -5.32 0.77 -2.65
CA ILE A 8 -4.19 0.48 -1.77
C ILE A 8 -4.19 1.47 -0.61
N LEU A 9 -4.31 2.75 -0.90
CA LEU A 9 -4.30 3.77 0.14
C LEU A 9 -5.46 3.62 1.10
N GLN A 10 -6.65 3.31 0.59
CA GLN A 10 -7.82 3.12 1.43
C GLN A 10 -7.62 1.97 2.41
N VAL A 11 -7.10 0.84 1.93
CA VAL A 11 -6.88 -0.33 2.78
C VAL A 11 -5.82 -0.02 3.84
N LEU A 12 -4.74 0.65 3.45
CA LEU A 12 -3.68 0.98 4.39
C LEU A 12 -4.11 2.00 5.44
N GLN A 13 -5.07 2.85 5.13
CA GLN A 13 -5.61 3.78 6.13
C GLN A 13 -6.36 3.05 7.23
N VAL A 14 -7.01 1.95 6.87
CA VAL A 14 -7.76 1.14 7.84
C VAL A 14 -6.81 0.25 8.63
N ASP A 15 -5.82 -0.34 7.95
CA ASP A 15 -4.88 -1.24 8.60
C ASP A 15 -3.49 -1.07 7.98
N GLY A 16 -2.72 -0.15 8.51
CA GLY A 16 -1.38 0.16 8.00
C GLY A 16 -0.34 -0.89 8.30
N LYS A 17 -0.70 -1.93 9.06
CA LYS A 17 0.23 -3.00 9.40
C LYS A 17 0.10 -4.23 8.51
N LEU A 18 -0.74 -4.16 7.51
CA LEU A 18 -0.92 -5.28 6.59
C LEU A 18 0.37 -5.59 5.86
N GLN A 19 0.66 -6.88 5.77
CA GLN A 19 1.75 -7.34 4.92
C GLN A 19 1.34 -7.25 3.45
N ASN A 20 2.34 -7.21 2.58
CA ASN A 20 2.05 -7.03 1.16
C ASN A 20 1.15 -8.13 0.60
N ASN A 21 1.31 -9.37 1.04
CA ASN A 21 0.49 -10.48 0.56
C ASN A 21 -0.98 -10.26 0.90
N GLU A 22 -1.25 -9.82 2.11
CA GLU A 22 -2.62 -9.57 2.55
C GLU A 22 -3.21 -8.37 1.83
N LEU A 23 -2.43 -7.32 1.65
CA LEU A 23 -2.86 -6.15 0.91
C LEU A 23 -3.24 -6.53 -0.52
N ALA A 24 -2.39 -7.33 -1.17
CA ALA A 24 -2.64 -7.77 -2.53
C ALA A 24 -3.96 -8.54 -2.63
N GLN A 25 -4.22 -9.43 -1.68
CA GLN A 25 -5.46 -10.18 -1.66
C GLN A 25 -6.67 -9.28 -1.55
N ARG A 26 -6.59 -8.27 -0.71
CA ARG A 26 -7.73 -7.38 -0.49
C ARG A 26 -8.07 -6.54 -1.71
N ILE A 27 -7.07 -6.19 -2.50
CA ILE A 27 -7.30 -5.37 -3.68
C ILE A 27 -7.36 -6.18 -4.98
N GLY A 28 -7.21 -7.51 -4.90
CA GLY A 28 -7.36 -8.38 -6.06
C GLY A 28 -6.15 -8.42 -6.97
N LEU A 29 -4.96 -8.19 -6.44
CA LEU A 29 -3.71 -8.27 -7.19
C LEU A 29 -2.83 -9.39 -6.69
N SER A 30 -1.90 -9.83 -7.55
CA SER A 30 -0.81 -10.69 -7.12
C SER A 30 0.19 -9.88 -6.30
N ALA A 31 1.03 -10.58 -5.53
CA ALA A 31 1.94 -9.91 -4.61
C ALA A 31 2.95 -9.01 -5.32
N SER A 32 3.51 -9.46 -6.44
CA SER A 32 4.55 -8.70 -7.12
C SER A 32 4.07 -7.37 -7.68
N PRO A 33 2.97 -7.31 -8.45
CA PRO A 33 2.48 -6.00 -8.91
C PRO A 33 2.00 -5.12 -7.76
N CYS A 34 1.47 -5.72 -6.69
CA CYS A 34 1.06 -4.94 -5.53
C CYS A 34 2.27 -4.26 -4.89
N LEU A 35 3.35 -5.01 -4.67
CA LEU A 35 4.57 -4.46 -4.09
C LEU A 35 5.15 -3.34 -4.94
N ARG A 36 5.11 -3.51 -6.25
CA ARG A 36 5.62 -2.49 -7.16
C ARG A 36 4.85 -1.18 -7.01
N ARG A 37 3.53 -1.26 -6.90
CA ARG A 37 2.72 -0.06 -6.74
C ARG A 37 2.94 0.59 -5.38
N VAL A 38 3.07 -0.21 -4.33
CA VAL A 38 3.36 0.32 -3.00
C VAL A 38 4.68 1.06 -3.00
N LYS A 39 5.71 0.49 -3.61
CA LYS A 39 7.01 1.15 -3.68
C LYS A 39 6.94 2.45 -4.47
N GLN A 40 6.18 2.47 -5.55
CA GLN A 40 6.00 3.67 -6.33
C GLN A 40 5.32 4.77 -5.51
N LEU A 41 4.31 4.40 -4.74
CA LEU A 41 3.63 5.37 -3.88
C LEU A 41 4.54 5.89 -2.79
N GLU A 42 5.42 5.04 -2.26
CA GLU A 42 6.41 5.47 -1.29
C GLU A 42 7.41 6.45 -1.90
N GLU A 43 7.89 6.15 -3.10
CA GLU A 43 8.84 7.01 -3.80
C GLU A 43 8.23 8.37 -4.12
N ASP A 44 6.94 8.39 -4.44
CA ASP A 44 6.23 9.63 -4.73
C ASP A 44 5.86 10.40 -3.47
N GLY A 45 6.17 9.84 -2.30
CA GLY A 45 5.89 10.50 -1.03
C GLY A 45 4.45 10.41 -0.57
N ILE A 46 3.63 9.60 -1.24
CA ILE A 46 2.21 9.50 -0.92
C ILE A 46 1.98 8.62 0.31
N ILE A 47 2.83 7.60 0.52
CA ILE A 47 2.70 6.70 1.67
C ILE A 47 3.70 7.09 2.77
N ARG A 48 3.83 8.35 3.07
CA ARG A 48 4.75 8.80 4.11
C ARG A 48 4.21 8.53 5.50
N ALA A 49 2.93 8.80 5.71
CA ALA A 49 2.30 8.58 7.01
C ALA A 49 2.33 7.10 7.39
N TYR A 50 2.14 6.23 6.41
CA TYR A 50 2.21 4.80 6.64
C TYR A 50 3.59 4.38 7.17
N VAL A 51 4.65 4.87 6.55
CA VAL A 51 6.01 4.55 6.96
C VAL A 51 6.30 5.10 8.36
N ALA A 52 5.85 6.31 8.62
CA ALA A 52 6.06 6.93 9.92
C ALA A 52 5.36 6.18 11.05
N LEU A 53 4.22 5.58 10.78
CA LEU A 53 3.49 4.83 11.78
C LEU A 53 4.15 3.49 12.11
N VAL A 54 4.89 2.94 11.16
CA VAL A 54 5.58 1.67 11.35
C VAL A 54 6.86 1.85 12.17
N ASP A 55 7.47 2.99 12.07
CA ASP A 55 8.72 3.28 12.78
C ASP A 55 8.42 3.73 14.20
N PRO A 56 8.74 2.90 15.19
CA PRO A 56 8.48 3.24 16.59
C PRO A 56 9.35 4.38 17.13
#